data_c17eda171d5da2c712a8468d21e808eb
#
_entry.id   c17eda171d5da2c712a8468d21e808eb
#
_cell.length_a   1.000
_cell.length_b   1.000
_cell.length_c   1.000
_cell.angle_alpha   90.00
_cell.angle_beta   90.00
_cell.angle_gamma   90.00
#
_symmetry.space_group_name_H-M   'P 1'
#
loop_
_entity.id
_entity.type
_entity.pdbx_description
1 polymer ?
#
loop_
_entity_poly.entity_id
_entity_poly.type
_entity_poly.pdbx_seq_one_letter_code
_entity_poly.pdbx_strand_id
1 'polypeptide(L)'
;KYLGNDISINLSNIWFIYSLNYIDALDRTLRDRIPIVMVDGYTKTEKKEIAKRHLLPREVKNVGLNPGDIMFSDDALKYLIDKSDEMYTHETKSKGGKSGVRQLKHIISNIVMKLNMIKNCILEDGTFGNLKLSYTIKYFKLPFVVERVHIDKLDVLPKESRGSHLSM
;
A
#
# COMPACT_ATOMS: atom_id res chain seq x y z
N LYS A 1 3.32 -32.58 18.50
CA LYS A 1 3.29 -33.31 19.79
C LYS A 1 4.53 -32.90 20.58
N TYR A 2 4.47 -31.76 21.28
CA TYR A 2 5.63 -31.28 22.05
C TYR A 2 5.58 -31.71 23.56
N LEU A 3 4.42 -32.22 24.02
CA LEU A 3 4.23 -32.54 25.45
C LEU A 3 4.02 -34.01 25.75
N GLY A 4 4.27 -34.93 24.80
CA GLY A 4 4.02 -36.34 24.99
C GLY A 4 2.52 -36.73 25.01
N ASN A 5 2.23 -38.01 25.20
CA ASN A 5 0.86 -38.52 25.19
C ASN A 5 0.16 -38.39 26.56
N ASP A 6 0.92 -38.06 27.62
CA ASP A 6 0.45 -38.12 29.01
C ASP A 6 -0.14 -36.81 29.54
N ILE A 7 -0.07 -35.74 28.76
CA ILE A 7 -0.65 -34.44 29.13
C ILE A 7 -1.80 -34.13 28.21
N SER A 8 -3.01 -34.17 28.72
CA SER A 8 -4.22 -33.71 28.02
C SER A 8 -4.54 -32.28 28.43
N ILE A 9 -4.68 -31.39 27.43
CA ILE A 9 -5.08 -30.01 27.65
C ILE A 9 -6.55 -29.89 27.24
N ASN A 10 -7.39 -29.37 28.13
CA ASN A 10 -8.78 -29.09 27.83
C ASN A 10 -8.89 -27.80 27.02
N LEU A 11 -9.35 -27.92 25.78
CA LEU A 11 -9.52 -26.80 24.85
C LEU A 11 -10.98 -26.30 24.77
N SER A 12 -11.88 -26.78 25.62
CA SER A 12 -13.31 -26.45 25.55
C SER A 12 -13.63 -24.96 25.67
N ASN A 13 -12.75 -24.20 26.34
CA ASN A 13 -12.91 -22.77 26.57
C ASN A 13 -12.09 -21.91 25.59
N ILE A 14 -11.51 -22.52 24.55
CA ILE A 14 -10.69 -21.80 23.56
C ILE A 14 -11.52 -21.54 22.30
N TRP A 15 -11.51 -20.31 21.87
CA TRP A 15 -12.10 -19.91 20.60
C TRP A 15 -11.02 -19.90 19.54
N PHE A 16 -11.24 -20.60 18.45
CA PHE A 16 -10.32 -20.63 17.31
C PHE A 16 -10.85 -19.71 16.22
N ILE A 17 -10.07 -18.69 15.88
CA ILE A 17 -10.37 -17.75 14.79
C ILE A 17 -9.31 -17.92 13.71
N TYR A 18 -9.74 -18.22 12.50
CA TYR A 18 -8.87 -18.40 11.35
C TYR A 18 -9.11 -17.30 10.32
N SER A 19 -8.05 -16.88 9.63
CA SER A 19 -8.16 -16.01 8.47
C SER A 19 -7.61 -16.73 7.24
N LEU A 20 -8.30 -16.61 6.12
CA LEU A 20 -7.88 -17.20 4.85
C LEU A 20 -8.23 -16.24 3.70
N ASN A 21 -7.45 -16.31 2.62
CA ASN A 21 -7.66 -15.49 1.43
C ASN A 21 -8.61 -16.15 0.42
N TYR A 22 -8.66 -17.47 0.40
CA TYR A 22 -9.43 -18.24 -0.59
C TYR A 22 -10.26 -19.29 0.13
N ILE A 23 -11.57 -19.12 0.08
CA ILE A 23 -12.51 -20.05 0.72
C ILE A 23 -12.47 -21.44 0.05
N ASP A 24 -12.17 -21.50 -1.24
CA ASP A 24 -12.11 -22.75 -2.00
C ASP A 24 -10.92 -23.63 -1.64
N ALA A 25 -9.91 -23.07 -0.95
CA ALA A 25 -8.81 -23.82 -0.38
C ALA A 25 -9.19 -24.57 0.90
N LEU A 26 -10.36 -24.26 1.48
CA LEU A 26 -10.83 -24.92 2.68
C LEU A 26 -11.57 -26.21 2.32
N ASP A 27 -11.21 -27.30 3.02
CA ASP A 27 -11.90 -28.58 2.89
C ASP A 27 -13.42 -28.42 3.12
N ARG A 28 -14.22 -29.14 2.32
CA ARG A 28 -15.68 -29.06 2.35
C ARG A 28 -16.22 -29.40 3.74
N THR A 29 -15.65 -30.40 4.40
CA THR A 29 -16.09 -30.85 5.72
C THR A 29 -15.88 -29.78 6.79
N LEU A 30 -14.80 -28.99 6.67
CA LEU A 30 -14.56 -27.86 7.58
C LEU A 30 -15.47 -26.68 7.23
N ARG A 31 -15.69 -26.42 5.94
CA ARG A 31 -16.56 -25.33 5.49
C ARG A 31 -17.99 -25.48 6.01
N ASP A 32 -18.50 -26.70 6.07
CA ASP A 32 -19.86 -27.01 6.55
C ASP A 32 -19.99 -26.87 8.09
N ARG A 33 -18.88 -26.82 8.83
CA ARG A 33 -18.86 -26.82 10.30
C ARG A 33 -18.40 -25.51 10.93
N ILE A 34 -17.78 -24.63 10.16
CA ILE A 34 -17.21 -23.37 10.67
C ILE A 34 -18.04 -22.21 10.14
N PRO A 35 -18.55 -21.31 11.02
CA PRO A 35 -19.15 -20.07 10.57
C PRO A 35 -18.15 -19.24 9.77
N ILE A 36 -18.53 -18.86 8.54
CA ILE A 36 -17.68 -18.09 7.65
C ILE A 36 -18.18 -16.66 7.58
N VAL A 37 -17.29 -15.72 7.88
CA VAL A 37 -17.54 -14.28 7.73
C VAL A 37 -16.73 -13.78 6.55
N MET A 38 -17.42 -13.34 5.50
CA MET A 38 -16.78 -12.73 4.34
C MET A 38 -16.44 -11.28 4.65
N VAL A 39 -15.18 -10.89 4.40
CA VAL A 39 -14.72 -9.52 4.54
C VAL A 39 -14.35 -8.99 3.16
N ASP A 40 -15.19 -8.13 2.62
CA ASP A 40 -14.96 -7.50 1.33
C ASP A 40 -13.83 -6.47 1.39
N GLY A 41 -13.17 -6.24 0.26
CA GLY A 41 -12.26 -5.12 0.11
C GLY A 41 -13.02 -3.78 0.01
N TYR A 42 -12.26 -2.69 -0.02
CA TYR A 42 -12.81 -1.34 -0.01
C TYR A 42 -13.17 -0.84 -1.41
N THR A 43 -14.21 -0.02 -1.48
CA THR A 43 -14.54 0.78 -2.68
C THR A 43 -13.50 1.89 -2.89
N LYS A 44 -13.44 2.45 -4.10
CA LYS A 44 -12.53 3.57 -4.40
C LYS A 44 -12.78 4.79 -3.51
N THR A 45 -14.04 5.05 -3.18
CA THR A 45 -14.43 6.14 -2.28
C THR A 45 -13.92 5.91 -0.86
N GLU A 46 -14.14 4.70 -0.34
CA GLU A 46 -13.62 4.32 0.99
C GLU A 46 -12.09 4.36 1.04
N LYS A 47 -11.40 3.87 0.00
CA LYS A 47 -9.94 3.97 -0.11
C LYS A 47 -9.43 5.40 -0.07
N LYS A 48 -10.14 6.33 -0.75
CA LYS A 48 -9.81 7.76 -0.72
C LYS A 48 -9.91 8.34 0.69
N GLU A 49 -11.00 8.02 1.40
CA GLU A 49 -11.18 8.47 2.78
C GLU A 49 -10.14 7.85 3.74
N ILE A 50 -9.89 6.55 3.61
CA ILE A 50 -8.85 5.87 4.39
C ILE A 50 -7.47 6.48 4.10
N ALA A 51 -7.16 6.76 2.84
CA ALA A 51 -5.90 7.40 2.47
C ALA A 51 -5.74 8.76 3.13
N LYS A 52 -6.75 9.63 3.05
CA LYS A 52 -6.71 10.98 3.60
C LYS A 52 -6.66 11.01 5.13
N ARG A 53 -7.54 10.21 5.78
CA ARG A 53 -7.71 10.30 7.24
C ARG A 53 -6.71 9.48 8.03
N HIS A 54 -6.19 8.40 7.44
CA HIS A 54 -5.38 7.43 8.18
C HIS A 54 -4.00 7.19 7.57
N LEU A 55 -3.91 6.88 6.26
CA LEU A 55 -2.64 6.50 5.67
C LEU A 55 -1.67 7.69 5.59
N LEU A 56 -2.11 8.79 4.99
CA LEU A 56 -1.27 9.97 4.80
C LEU A 56 -0.72 10.55 6.12
N PRO A 57 -1.57 10.86 7.11
CA PRO A 57 -1.07 11.42 8.37
C PRO A 57 -0.08 10.49 9.07
N ARG A 58 -0.34 9.18 9.00
CA ARG A 58 0.52 8.16 9.60
C ARG A 58 1.88 8.09 8.90
N GLU A 59 1.91 7.99 7.57
CA GLU A 59 3.16 7.87 6.82
C GLU A 59 3.99 9.15 6.88
N VAL A 60 3.36 10.32 6.87
CA VAL A 60 4.04 11.62 7.08
C VAL A 60 4.67 11.71 8.47
N LYS A 61 3.96 11.27 9.51
CA LYS A 61 4.48 11.21 10.87
C LYS A 61 5.63 10.21 11.00
N ASN A 62 5.57 9.07 10.32
CA ASN A 62 6.61 8.04 10.34
C ASN A 62 7.98 8.56 9.86
N VAL A 63 8.00 9.54 8.97
CA VAL A 63 9.24 10.19 8.47
C VAL A 63 9.62 11.46 9.24
N GLY A 64 8.97 11.73 10.36
CA GLY A 64 9.29 12.88 11.23
C GLY A 64 8.75 14.23 10.74
N LEU A 65 7.77 14.23 9.83
CA LEU A 65 7.09 15.42 9.35
C LEU A 65 5.76 15.65 10.10
N ASN A 66 5.26 16.89 10.07
CA ASN A 66 3.96 17.21 10.66
C ASN A 66 2.81 16.81 9.71
N PRO A 67 1.66 16.37 10.26
CA PRO A 67 0.46 16.19 9.45
C PRO A 67 0.11 17.51 8.74
N GLY A 68 -0.01 17.45 7.42
CA GLY A 68 -0.25 18.63 6.58
C GLY A 68 0.98 19.15 5.82
N ASP A 69 2.20 18.75 6.21
CA ASP A 69 3.42 19.10 5.45
C ASP A 69 3.40 18.50 4.04
N ILE A 70 2.82 17.30 3.90
CA ILE A 70 2.61 16.65 2.61
C ILE A 70 1.12 16.35 2.45
N MET A 71 0.54 16.87 1.41
CA MET A 71 -0.85 16.64 1.01
C MET A 71 -0.90 16.06 -0.39
N PHE A 72 -2.00 15.43 -0.74
CA PHE A 72 -2.23 14.90 -2.09
C PHE A 72 -3.48 15.53 -2.68
N SER A 73 -3.39 15.94 -3.92
CA SER A 73 -4.58 16.39 -4.66
C SER A 73 -5.55 15.21 -4.86
N ASP A 74 -6.81 15.53 -5.06
CA ASP A 74 -7.85 14.53 -5.28
C ASP A 74 -7.59 13.68 -6.52
N ASP A 75 -7.05 14.30 -7.58
CA ASP A 75 -6.66 13.61 -8.81
C ASP A 75 -5.46 12.67 -8.58
N ALA A 76 -4.47 13.11 -7.80
CA ALA A 76 -3.33 12.27 -7.44
C ALA A 76 -3.78 11.04 -6.65
N LEU A 77 -4.66 11.20 -5.66
CA LEU A 77 -5.20 10.08 -4.90
C LEU A 77 -6.01 9.12 -5.75
N LYS A 78 -6.86 9.64 -6.63
CA LYS A 78 -7.63 8.80 -7.57
C LYS A 78 -6.70 7.98 -8.45
N TYR A 79 -5.69 8.61 -9.03
CA TYR A 79 -4.68 7.94 -9.85
C TYR A 79 -3.95 6.83 -9.10
N LEU A 80 -3.54 7.08 -7.84
CA LEU A 80 -2.86 6.08 -7.01
C LEU A 80 -3.77 4.90 -6.66
N ILE A 81 -5.06 5.17 -6.40
CA ILE A 81 -6.04 4.13 -6.13
C ILE A 81 -6.22 3.24 -7.37
N ASP A 82 -6.38 3.83 -8.55
CA ASP A 82 -6.53 3.09 -9.79
C ASP A 82 -5.29 2.21 -10.05
N LYS A 83 -4.09 2.76 -9.89
CA LYS A 83 -2.83 2.00 -10.04
C LYS A 83 -2.66 0.91 -8.99
N SER A 84 -3.06 1.15 -7.74
CA SER A 84 -3.02 0.12 -6.69
C SER A 84 -3.96 -1.04 -6.98
N ASP A 85 -5.11 -0.77 -7.61
CA ASP A 85 -6.08 -1.81 -8.01
C ASP A 85 -5.59 -2.61 -9.21
N GLU A 86 -4.95 -1.96 -10.18
CA GLU A 86 -4.28 -2.64 -11.30
C GLU A 86 -3.19 -3.61 -10.79
N MET A 87 -2.33 -3.15 -9.89
CA MET A 87 -1.28 -3.99 -9.29
C MET A 87 -1.87 -5.21 -8.57
N TYR A 88 -2.92 -5.01 -7.80
CA TYR A 88 -3.59 -6.11 -7.10
C TYR A 88 -4.15 -7.15 -8.07
N THR A 89 -4.78 -6.70 -9.15
CA THR A 89 -5.36 -7.57 -10.17
C THR A 89 -4.27 -8.40 -10.87
N HIS A 90 -3.11 -7.82 -11.15
CA HIS A 90 -1.97 -8.53 -11.72
C HIS A 90 -1.39 -9.59 -10.78
N GLU A 91 -1.24 -9.27 -9.50
CA GLU A 91 -0.67 -10.20 -8.52
C GLU A 91 -1.60 -11.37 -8.21
N THR A 92 -2.91 -11.13 -8.08
CA THR A 92 -3.87 -12.16 -7.66
C THR A 92 -4.46 -12.94 -8.81
N LYS A 93 -4.24 -12.53 -10.07
CA LYS A 93 -4.94 -13.05 -11.27
C LYS A 93 -6.48 -13.06 -11.12
N SER A 94 -6.99 -12.35 -10.14
CA SER A 94 -8.42 -12.30 -9.82
C SER A 94 -9.07 -11.14 -10.56
N LYS A 95 -9.89 -11.44 -11.56
CA LYS A 95 -10.69 -10.42 -12.23
C LYS A 95 -11.89 -10.07 -11.33
N GLY A 96 -11.93 -8.85 -10.82
CA GLY A 96 -13.12 -8.28 -10.18
C GLY A 96 -13.16 -8.33 -8.65
N GLY A 97 -12.13 -8.81 -7.95
CA GLY A 97 -12.06 -8.72 -6.50
C GLY A 97 -11.78 -7.29 -6.02
N LYS A 98 -12.50 -6.83 -4.98
CA LYS A 98 -12.16 -5.57 -4.32
C LYS A 98 -10.85 -5.72 -3.56
N SER A 99 -9.85 -4.91 -3.90
CA SER A 99 -8.56 -4.93 -3.22
C SER A 99 -8.60 -4.21 -1.87
N GLY A 100 -7.72 -4.62 -0.95
CA GLY A 100 -7.48 -3.87 0.29
C GLY A 100 -6.69 -2.58 0.05
N VAL A 101 -6.19 -1.98 1.12
CA VAL A 101 -5.40 -0.74 1.07
C VAL A 101 -3.88 -0.97 1.19
N ARG A 102 -3.42 -2.23 1.19
CA ARG A 102 -2.00 -2.55 1.39
C ARG A 102 -1.11 -1.96 0.31
N GLN A 103 -1.46 -2.17 -0.96
CA GLN A 103 -0.70 -1.65 -2.10
C GLN A 103 -0.72 -0.12 -2.12
N LEU A 104 -1.90 0.48 -1.90
CA LEU A 104 -2.04 1.92 -1.80
C LEU A 104 -1.15 2.51 -0.68
N LYS A 105 -1.16 1.90 0.50
CA LYS A 105 -0.27 2.29 1.61
C LYS A 105 1.19 2.24 1.20
N HIS A 106 1.60 1.17 0.52
CA HIS A 106 3.00 0.99 0.09
C HIS A 106 3.45 2.08 -0.87
N ILE A 107 2.61 2.41 -1.85
CA ILE A 107 2.87 3.50 -2.81
C ILE A 107 2.97 4.85 -2.09
N ILE A 108 2.01 5.16 -1.21
CA ILE A 108 2.01 6.41 -0.43
C ILE A 108 3.27 6.51 0.43
N SER A 109 3.64 5.44 1.13
CA SER A 109 4.86 5.40 1.95
C SER A 109 6.11 5.69 1.12
N ASN A 110 6.24 5.08 -0.05
CA ASN A 110 7.36 5.31 -0.96
C ASN A 110 7.42 6.77 -1.45
N ILE A 111 6.28 7.38 -1.78
CA ILE A 111 6.23 8.79 -2.19
C ILE A 111 6.69 9.68 -1.02
N VAL A 112 6.15 9.48 0.17
CA VAL A 112 6.48 10.28 1.36
C VAL A 112 7.96 10.14 1.71
N MET A 113 8.54 8.94 1.65
CA MET A 113 9.97 8.70 1.87
C MET A 113 10.83 9.45 0.86
N LYS A 114 10.48 9.38 -0.44
CA LYS A 114 11.23 10.08 -1.49
C LYS A 114 11.15 11.60 -1.35
N LEU A 115 9.99 12.14 -0.96
CA LEU A 115 9.83 13.56 -0.68
C LEU A 115 10.63 14.01 0.55
N ASN A 116 10.64 13.21 1.60
CA ASN A 116 11.47 13.48 2.77
C ASN A 116 12.97 13.41 2.43
N MET A 117 13.39 12.50 1.56
CA MET A 117 14.75 12.43 1.05
C MET A 117 15.11 13.69 0.25
N ILE A 118 14.23 14.16 -0.63
CA ILE A 118 14.43 15.42 -1.37
C ILE A 118 14.59 16.57 -0.38
N LYS A 119 13.70 16.69 0.62
CA LYS A 119 13.78 17.72 1.67
C LYS A 119 15.16 17.74 2.33
N ASN A 120 15.68 16.58 2.70
CA ASN A 120 16.95 16.47 3.44
C ASN A 120 18.19 16.64 2.53
N CYS A 121 18.03 16.53 1.21
CA CYS A 121 19.10 16.72 0.24
C CYS A 121 19.17 18.14 -0.32
N ILE A 122 18.15 18.98 -0.08
CA ILE A 122 18.18 20.39 -0.49
C ILE A 122 19.04 21.15 0.53
N LEU A 123 20.08 21.80 0.04
CA LEU A 123 20.92 22.70 0.82
C LEU A 123 20.21 24.05 1.06
N GLU A 124 20.72 24.87 1.97
CA GLU A 124 20.16 26.18 2.29
C GLU A 124 20.08 27.13 1.08
N ASP A 125 20.94 26.93 0.10
CA ASP A 125 20.95 27.66 -1.18
C ASP A 125 19.95 27.12 -2.21
N GLY A 126 19.17 26.08 -1.86
CA GLY A 126 18.19 25.44 -2.75
C GLY A 126 18.79 24.50 -3.79
N THR A 127 20.10 24.25 -3.72
CA THR A 127 20.77 23.26 -4.58
C THR A 127 20.74 21.88 -3.95
N PHE A 128 20.81 20.84 -4.78
CA PHE A 128 21.04 19.49 -4.30
C PHE A 128 22.54 19.31 -4.07
N GLY A 129 22.94 18.90 -2.87
CA GLY A 129 24.32 18.54 -2.59
C GLY A 129 24.85 17.48 -3.57
N ASN A 130 25.99 16.87 -3.26
CA ASN A 130 26.68 15.89 -4.13
C ASN A 130 25.86 14.62 -4.46
N LEU A 131 24.63 14.50 -3.99
CA LEU A 131 23.74 13.37 -4.23
C LEU A 131 23.04 13.52 -5.59
N LYS A 132 23.40 12.65 -6.54
CA LYS A 132 22.67 12.51 -7.81
C LYS A 132 21.45 11.64 -7.58
N LEU A 133 20.30 12.27 -7.30
CA LEU A 133 19.03 11.56 -7.25
C LEU A 133 18.53 11.31 -8.69
N SER A 134 18.01 10.11 -8.94
CA SER A 134 17.35 9.77 -10.21
C SER A 134 16.02 10.49 -10.41
N TYR A 135 15.50 11.10 -9.34
CA TYR A 135 14.25 11.85 -9.32
C TYR A 135 14.45 13.17 -8.57
N THR A 136 13.94 14.26 -9.11
CA THR A 136 14.00 15.59 -8.49
C THR A 136 12.69 16.33 -8.72
N ILE A 137 12.32 17.16 -7.74
CA ILE A 137 11.21 18.11 -7.86
C ILE A 137 11.80 19.49 -7.69
N LYS A 138 11.73 20.30 -8.74
CA LYS A 138 12.19 21.69 -8.70
C LYS A 138 11.29 22.49 -7.74
N TYR A 139 11.89 23.39 -6.96
CA TYR A 139 11.17 24.27 -6.01
C TYR A 139 10.36 23.54 -4.92
N PHE A 140 10.87 22.38 -4.47
CA PHE A 140 10.24 21.67 -3.37
C PHE A 140 10.32 22.48 -2.08
N LYS A 141 9.16 22.78 -1.51
CA LYS A 141 9.02 23.48 -0.23
C LYS A 141 7.81 22.95 0.52
N LEU A 142 7.92 22.80 1.82
CA LEU A 142 6.80 22.42 2.68
C LEU A 142 5.96 23.65 3.08
N PRO A 143 4.64 23.55 3.20
CA PRO A 143 3.82 22.38 2.87
C PRO A 143 3.76 22.12 1.35
N PHE A 144 3.77 20.84 0.95
CA PHE A 144 3.83 20.41 -0.44
C PHE A 144 2.58 19.62 -0.84
N VAL A 145 1.97 19.98 -1.98
CA VAL A 145 0.84 19.26 -2.55
C VAL A 145 1.33 18.36 -3.69
N VAL A 146 1.18 17.07 -3.50
CA VAL A 146 1.51 16.06 -4.50
C VAL A 146 0.41 16.00 -5.55
N GLU A 147 0.78 16.29 -6.79
CA GLU A 147 -0.05 16.15 -7.96
C GLU A 147 0.37 14.92 -8.77
N ARG A 148 -0.45 14.51 -9.74
CA ARG A 148 -0.16 13.37 -10.62
C ARG A 148 1.22 13.48 -11.30
N VAL A 149 1.57 14.67 -11.79
CA VAL A 149 2.87 14.92 -12.46
C VAL A 149 4.06 14.62 -11.54
N HIS A 150 3.91 14.85 -10.23
CA HIS A 150 4.94 14.56 -9.26
C HIS A 150 5.12 13.05 -9.03
N ILE A 151 4.03 12.28 -9.08
CA ILE A 151 4.05 10.82 -8.94
C ILE A 151 4.86 10.18 -10.07
N ASP A 152 4.61 10.63 -11.31
CA ASP A 152 5.32 10.13 -12.49
C ASP A 152 6.82 10.44 -12.41
N LYS A 153 7.19 11.65 -11.95
CA LYS A 153 8.58 12.06 -11.76
C LYS A 153 9.31 11.30 -10.64
N LEU A 154 8.58 10.89 -9.61
CA LEU A 154 9.16 10.16 -8.49
C LEU A 154 9.44 8.69 -8.81
N ASP A 155 8.97 8.18 -9.95
CA ASP A 155 9.18 6.78 -10.39
C ASP A 155 8.89 5.76 -9.27
N VAL A 156 7.73 5.90 -8.64
CA VAL A 156 7.29 5.05 -7.51
C VAL A 156 6.41 3.90 -7.93
N LEU A 157 5.87 3.94 -9.14
CA LEU A 157 5.04 2.90 -9.71
C LEU A 157 5.90 1.90 -10.47
N PRO A 158 5.60 0.59 -10.41
CA PRO A 158 6.30 -0.38 -11.22
C PRO A 158 6.13 -0.03 -12.69
N LYS A 159 7.23 0.01 -13.42
CA LYS A 159 7.20 0.17 -14.87
C LYS A 159 6.53 -1.07 -15.46
N GLU A 160 5.51 -0.86 -16.28
CA GLU A 160 4.97 -1.94 -17.09
C GLU A 160 6.14 -2.60 -17.83
N SER A 161 6.37 -3.88 -17.58
CA SER A 161 7.32 -4.64 -18.37
C SER A 161 6.80 -4.60 -19.80
N ARG A 162 7.39 -3.76 -20.65
CA ARG A 162 7.19 -3.81 -22.09
C ARG A 162 7.51 -5.24 -22.47
N GLY A 163 6.47 -6.00 -22.80
CA GLY A 163 6.64 -7.35 -23.28
C GLY A 163 7.66 -7.33 -24.40
N SER A 164 8.79 -7.97 -24.18
CA SER A 164 9.70 -8.30 -25.22
C SER A 164 8.97 -9.26 -26.15
N HIS A 165 8.32 -8.74 -27.18
CA HIS A 165 8.03 -9.51 -28.36
C HIS A 165 9.37 -9.90 -28.98
N LEU A 166 9.97 -10.97 -28.47
CA LEU A 166 10.92 -11.74 -29.24
C LEU A 166 10.09 -12.50 -30.28
N SER A 167 9.95 -11.91 -31.45
CA SER A 167 9.63 -12.62 -32.67
C SER A 167 10.78 -13.57 -32.98
N MET A 168 10.52 -14.87 -32.89
CA MET A 168 11.22 -15.86 -33.65
C MET A 168 10.54 -16.01 -35.01
#